data_b773339b159b690fe389ae94677923ea
#
_entry.id   b773339b159b690fe389ae94677923ea
#
_cell.length_a   1.000
_cell.length_b   1.000
_cell.length_c   1.000
_cell.angle_alpha   90.00
_cell.angle_beta   90.00
_cell.angle_gamma   90.00
#
_symmetry.space_group_name_H-M   'P 1'
#
loop_
_entity.id
_entity.type
_entity.pdbx_description
1 polymer ?
#
loop_
_entity_poly.entity_id
_entity_poly.type
_entity_poly.pdbx_seq_one_letter_code
_entity_poly.pdbx_strand_id
1 'polypeptide(L)'
;MAIYHKPLFEEDCIAWVHGPVYESVYSMFKTFKYNPIDDVRFVVLKDCFQKLNENERMVIDMVTDTFGMYSGKVLEKITHTEEPWKEARKGYFPMELSNVVIDKKTIQNYFESVLREFDITSREGINKYIYRQMQSE
;
A
#
# COMPACT_ATOMS: atom_id res chain seq x y z
N MET A 1 0.43 2.69 10.35
CA MET A 1 -0.35 3.73 11.04
C MET A 1 -1.45 3.14 11.91
N ALA A 2 -2.32 2.28 11.42
CA ALA A 2 -3.43 1.71 12.21
C ALA A 2 -2.99 0.92 13.46
N ILE A 3 -1.88 0.17 13.39
CA ILE A 3 -1.44 -0.68 14.51
C ILE A 3 -0.61 0.12 15.53
N TYR A 4 0.31 0.97 15.08
CA TYR A 4 1.26 1.67 15.97
C TYR A 4 1.05 3.18 16.04
N HIS A 5 -0.03 3.72 15.45
CA HIS A 5 -0.43 5.14 15.44
C HIS A 5 0.64 6.12 14.93
N LYS A 6 1.64 5.61 14.20
CA LYS A 6 2.67 6.39 13.52
C LYS A 6 2.92 5.87 12.12
N PRO A 7 3.30 6.71 11.16
CA PRO A 7 3.68 6.25 9.84
C PRO A 7 4.98 5.42 9.92
N LEU A 8 5.14 4.46 9.01
CA LEU A 8 6.37 3.68 8.88
C LEU A 8 7.48 4.56 8.26
N PHE A 9 7.10 5.47 7.38
CA PHE A 9 7.97 6.44 6.70
C PHE A 9 7.23 7.74 6.45
N GLU A 10 7.99 8.84 6.33
CA GLU A 10 7.41 10.21 6.28
C GLU A 10 7.01 10.67 4.88
N GLU A 11 7.44 9.95 3.83
CA GLU A 11 7.11 10.30 2.45
C GLU A 11 5.57 10.33 2.23
N ASP A 12 5.13 11.27 1.39
CA ASP A 12 3.73 11.39 1.03
C ASP A 12 3.33 10.38 -0.03
N CYS A 13 2.15 9.81 0.13
CA CYS A 13 1.54 8.91 -0.84
C CYS A 13 0.65 9.71 -1.78
N ILE A 14 0.80 9.54 -3.09
CA ILE A 14 0.09 10.29 -4.12
C ILE A 14 -0.96 9.40 -4.79
N ALA A 15 -2.16 9.95 -5.01
CA ALA A 15 -3.29 9.25 -5.62
C ALA A 15 -3.18 9.26 -7.16
N TRP A 16 -2.32 8.42 -7.74
CA TRP A 16 -2.25 8.25 -9.19
C TRP A 16 -3.40 7.42 -9.74
N VAL A 17 -3.54 7.41 -11.07
CA VAL A 17 -4.61 6.69 -11.80
C VAL A 17 -4.66 5.21 -11.44
N HIS A 18 -3.51 4.55 -11.36
CA HIS A 18 -3.39 3.11 -11.10
C HIS A 18 -3.19 2.76 -9.63
N GLY A 19 -3.47 3.68 -8.73
CA GLY A 19 -3.40 3.45 -7.28
C GLY A 19 -2.48 4.41 -6.54
N PRO A 20 -2.31 4.20 -5.24
CA PRO A 20 -1.41 4.99 -4.39
C PRO A 20 0.05 4.77 -4.78
N VAL A 21 0.84 5.84 -4.87
CA VAL A 21 2.26 5.80 -5.27
C VAL A 21 3.12 6.61 -4.33
N TYR A 22 4.27 6.05 -3.98
CA TYR A 22 5.39 6.75 -3.39
C TYR A 22 6.41 7.03 -4.50
N GLU A 23 6.65 8.31 -4.80
CA GLU A 23 7.44 8.71 -5.97
C GLU A 23 8.90 8.25 -5.90
N SER A 24 9.50 8.18 -4.70
CA SER A 24 10.85 7.66 -4.52
C SER A 24 10.96 6.20 -4.97
N VAL A 25 10.00 5.37 -4.54
CA VAL A 25 9.93 3.95 -4.92
C VAL A 25 9.66 3.81 -6.42
N TYR A 26 8.68 4.54 -6.95
CA TYR A 26 8.40 4.54 -8.38
C TYR A 26 9.63 4.92 -9.21
N SER A 27 10.33 5.98 -8.84
CA SER A 27 11.53 6.46 -9.55
C SER A 27 12.67 5.46 -9.53
N MET A 28 12.79 4.67 -8.47
CA MET A 28 13.79 3.61 -8.34
C MET A 28 13.55 2.45 -9.31
N PHE A 29 12.28 2.11 -9.55
CA PHE A 29 11.90 0.90 -10.31
C PHE A 29 11.28 1.16 -11.68
N LYS A 30 10.90 2.38 -12.03
CA LYS A 30 10.22 2.72 -13.32
C LYS A 30 10.96 2.26 -14.57
N THR A 31 12.28 2.12 -14.51
CA THR A 31 13.11 1.67 -15.65
C THR A 31 12.86 0.21 -16.02
N PHE A 32 12.37 -0.61 -15.12
CA PHE A 32 12.02 -2.00 -15.38
C PHE A 32 10.71 -2.16 -16.16
N LYS A 33 9.85 -1.15 -16.15
CA LYS A 33 8.51 -1.17 -16.80
C LYS A 33 7.72 -2.42 -16.34
N TYR A 34 7.48 -3.37 -17.24
CA TYR A 34 6.76 -4.62 -16.98
C TYR A 34 7.69 -5.84 -16.83
N ASN A 35 9.01 -5.63 -16.86
CA ASN A 35 9.97 -6.71 -16.71
C ASN A 35 10.19 -7.03 -15.24
N PRO A 36 10.57 -8.27 -14.89
CA PRO A 36 10.99 -8.61 -13.55
C PRO A 36 12.15 -7.71 -13.08
N ILE A 37 12.13 -7.35 -11.82
CA ILE A 37 13.23 -6.62 -11.18
C ILE A 37 14.33 -7.65 -10.91
N ASP A 38 15.53 -7.39 -11.41
CA ASP A 38 16.68 -8.29 -11.21
C ASP A 38 17.22 -8.24 -9.77
N ASP A 39 17.89 -9.32 -9.36
CA ASP A 39 18.39 -9.50 -7.99
C ASP A 39 19.50 -8.51 -7.62
N VAL A 40 20.16 -7.87 -8.59
CA VAL A 40 21.27 -6.95 -8.34
C VAL A 40 20.79 -5.71 -7.58
N ARG A 41 19.61 -5.22 -7.86
CA ARG A 41 19.02 -4.07 -7.15
C ARG A 41 18.63 -4.40 -5.70
N PHE A 42 18.22 -5.64 -5.44
CA PHE A 42 17.88 -6.09 -4.08
C PHE A 42 19.12 -6.21 -3.17
N VAL A 43 20.29 -6.51 -3.72
CA VAL A 43 21.54 -6.57 -2.94
C VAL A 43 21.90 -5.20 -2.35
N VAL A 44 21.71 -4.12 -3.11
CA VAL A 44 21.95 -2.73 -2.65
C VAL A 44 21.01 -2.32 -1.52
N LEU A 45 19.79 -2.90 -1.47
CA LEU A 45 18.79 -2.59 -0.46
C LEU A 45 18.95 -3.38 0.84
N LYS A 46 19.77 -4.45 0.87
CA LYS A 46 19.95 -5.29 2.08
C LYS A 46 20.37 -4.49 3.31
N ASP A 47 21.26 -3.52 3.15
CA ASP A 47 21.75 -2.70 4.27
C ASP A 47 20.67 -1.75 4.83
N CYS A 48 19.61 -1.47 4.07
CA CYS A 48 18.50 -0.62 4.52
C CYS A 48 17.58 -1.36 5.50
N PHE A 49 17.45 -2.68 5.40
CA PHE A 49 16.61 -3.48 6.30
C PHE A 49 17.14 -3.54 7.74
N GLN A 50 18.44 -3.30 7.96
CA GLN A 50 19.02 -3.29 9.30
C GLN A 50 18.58 -2.10 10.15
N LYS A 51 17.98 -1.06 9.54
CA LYS A 51 17.51 0.15 10.24
C LYS A 51 16.11 0.01 10.83
N LEU A 52 15.39 -1.07 10.51
CA LEU A 52 14.04 -1.31 10.99
C LEU A 52 14.07 -2.00 12.36
N ASN A 53 13.24 -1.55 13.29
CA ASN A 53 13.02 -2.26 14.54
C ASN A 53 12.14 -3.51 14.33
N GLU A 54 12.03 -4.36 15.36
CA GLU A 54 11.30 -5.63 15.28
C GLU A 54 9.82 -5.45 14.91
N ASN A 55 9.16 -4.44 15.48
CA ASN A 55 7.75 -4.15 15.19
C ASN A 55 7.54 -3.70 13.73
N GLU A 56 8.46 -2.88 13.21
CA GLU A 56 8.41 -2.43 11.82
C GLU A 56 8.62 -3.60 10.85
N ARG A 57 9.57 -4.49 11.16
CA ARG A 57 9.79 -5.73 10.37
C ARG A 57 8.57 -6.62 10.38
N MET A 58 7.99 -6.87 11.56
CA MET A 58 6.80 -7.71 11.68
C MET A 58 5.64 -7.20 10.81
N VAL A 59 5.39 -5.88 10.76
CA VAL A 59 4.35 -5.30 9.90
C VAL A 59 4.68 -5.49 8.42
N ILE A 60 5.94 -5.26 8.02
CA ILE A 60 6.37 -5.43 6.63
C ILE A 60 6.23 -6.90 6.22
N ASP A 61 6.69 -7.83 7.03
CA ASP A 61 6.61 -9.27 6.76
C ASP A 61 5.15 -9.71 6.61
N MET A 62 4.27 -9.29 7.54
CA MET A 62 2.85 -9.59 7.49
C MET A 62 2.18 -9.05 6.21
N VAL A 63 2.49 -7.82 5.82
CA VAL A 63 1.96 -7.20 4.59
C VAL A 63 2.51 -7.92 3.36
N THR A 64 3.80 -8.21 3.33
CA THR A 64 4.45 -8.88 2.20
C THR A 64 3.94 -10.31 2.03
N ASP A 65 3.83 -11.07 3.11
CA ASP A 65 3.31 -12.45 3.09
C ASP A 65 1.86 -12.53 2.61
N THR A 66 1.10 -11.46 2.83
CA THR A 66 -0.32 -11.44 2.48
C THR A 66 -0.56 -10.85 1.10
N PHE A 67 0.00 -9.68 0.81
CA PHE A 67 -0.26 -8.96 -0.44
C PHE A 67 0.73 -9.29 -1.55
N GLY A 68 1.93 -9.77 -1.23
CA GLY A 68 2.99 -10.08 -2.20
C GLY A 68 2.65 -11.20 -3.18
N MET A 69 1.64 -12.02 -2.89
CA MET A 69 1.14 -13.07 -3.81
C MET A 69 0.22 -12.53 -4.91
N TYR A 70 -0.29 -11.32 -4.78
CA TYR A 70 -1.24 -10.76 -5.74
C TYR A 70 -0.54 -10.01 -6.86
N SER A 71 -1.12 -10.10 -8.07
CA SER A 71 -0.65 -9.30 -9.20
C SER A 71 -0.94 -7.80 -9.00
N GLY A 72 -0.19 -6.94 -9.70
CA GLY A 72 -0.42 -5.50 -9.65
C GLY A 72 -1.86 -5.10 -9.98
N LYS A 73 -2.52 -5.81 -10.91
CA LYS A 73 -3.94 -5.56 -11.24
C LYS A 73 -4.90 -5.86 -10.08
N VAL A 74 -4.63 -6.89 -9.31
CA VAL A 74 -5.43 -7.22 -8.12
C VAL A 74 -5.20 -6.17 -7.03
N LEU A 75 -3.95 -5.76 -6.80
CA LEU A 75 -3.61 -4.70 -5.85
C LEU A 75 -4.24 -3.36 -6.26
N GLU A 76 -4.19 -3.01 -7.55
CA GLU A 76 -4.88 -1.84 -8.11
C GLU A 76 -6.38 -1.88 -7.81
N LYS A 77 -7.07 -3.02 -8.09
CA LYS A 77 -8.49 -3.18 -7.78
C LYS A 77 -8.77 -2.98 -6.29
N ILE A 78 -7.97 -3.57 -5.40
CA ILE A 78 -8.14 -3.42 -3.95
C ILE A 78 -8.04 -1.94 -3.55
N THR A 79 -6.97 -1.26 -3.96
CA THR A 79 -6.74 0.15 -3.58
C THR A 79 -7.80 1.10 -4.14
N HIS A 80 -8.37 0.79 -5.31
CA HIS A 80 -9.46 1.58 -5.92
C HIS A 80 -10.79 1.44 -5.17
N THR A 81 -10.97 0.42 -4.34
CA THR A 81 -12.14 0.29 -3.47
C THR A 81 -11.96 1.02 -2.13
N GLU A 82 -10.74 1.33 -1.75
CA GLU A 82 -10.40 1.94 -0.47
C GLU A 82 -10.69 3.45 -0.42
N GLU A 83 -11.29 3.88 0.70
CA GLU A 83 -11.71 5.27 0.90
C GLU A 83 -10.57 6.28 0.73
N PRO A 84 -9.33 6.08 1.27
CA PRO A 84 -8.28 7.08 1.18
C PRO A 84 -7.93 7.46 -0.27
N TRP A 85 -7.86 6.49 -1.16
CA TRP A 85 -7.60 6.76 -2.58
C TRP A 85 -8.81 7.41 -3.26
N LYS A 86 -10.03 6.93 -2.99
CA LYS A 86 -11.27 7.48 -3.55
C LYS A 86 -11.47 8.95 -3.15
N GLU A 87 -11.28 9.29 -1.89
CA GLU A 87 -11.43 10.67 -1.41
C GLU A 87 -10.39 11.60 -2.04
N ALA A 88 -9.13 11.16 -2.15
CA ALA A 88 -8.09 11.95 -2.78
C ALA A 88 -8.35 12.19 -4.28
N ARG A 89 -9.07 11.29 -4.94
CA ARG A 89 -9.44 11.41 -6.36
C ARG A 89 -10.84 11.97 -6.60
N LYS A 90 -11.51 12.43 -5.57
CA LYS A 90 -12.85 13.00 -5.69
C LYS A 90 -12.86 14.21 -6.62
N GLY A 91 -13.69 14.16 -7.64
CA GLY A 91 -13.79 15.20 -8.68
C GLY A 91 -12.90 15.00 -9.90
N TYR A 92 -12.04 14.00 -9.90
CA TYR A 92 -11.24 13.62 -11.07
C TYR A 92 -11.98 12.58 -11.93
N PHE A 93 -11.80 12.66 -13.24
CA PHE A 93 -12.22 11.57 -14.13
C PHE A 93 -11.37 10.32 -13.93
N PRO A 94 -11.87 9.10 -14.26
CA PRO A 94 -11.16 7.84 -13.99
C PRO A 94 -9.72 7.79 -14.50
N MET A 95 -9.46 8.32 -15.69
CA MET A 95 -8.12 8.32 -16.32
C MET A 95 -7.39 9.65 -16.22
N GLU A 96 -7.91 10.61 -15.47
CA GLU A 96 -7.29 11.90 -15.29
C GLU A 96 -6.08 11.81 -14.36
N LEU A 97 -4.97 12.44 -14.76
CA LEU A 97 -3.76 12.47 -13.94
C LEU A 97 -4.00 13.33 -12.69
N SER A 98 -3.49 12.88 -11.57
CA SER A 98 -3.60 13.55 -10.28
C SER A 98 -2.27 13.49 -9.55
N ASN A 99 -1.92 14.57 -8.88
CA ASN A 99 -0.80 14.65 -7.93
C ASN A 99 -1.31 14.97 -6.51
N VAL A 100 -2.55 14.60 -6.22
CA VAL A 100 -3.15 14.82 -4.89
C VAL A 100 -2.50 13.88 -3.89
N VAL A 101 -2.01 14.44 -2.80
CA VAL A 101 -1.50 13.68 -1.66
C VAL A 101 -2.67 13.04 -0.92
N ILE A 102 -2.56 11.75 -0.66
CA ILE A 102 -3.51 11.03 0.18
C ILE A 102 -3.22 11.40 1.64
N ASP A 103 -4.17 12.02 2.31
CA ASP A 103 -4.00 12.48 3.68
C ASP A 103 -3.71 11.31 4.63
N LYS A 104 -2.62 11.43 5.40
CA LYS A 104 -2.18 10.39 6.35
C LYS A 104 -3.21 10.10 7.43
N LYS A 105 -4.00 11.13 7.83
CA LYS A 105 -5.07 10.93 8.82
C LYS A 105 -6.22 10.12 8.25
N THR A 106 -6.58 10.35 6.99
CA THR A 106 -7.58 9.57 6.27
C THR A 106 -7.14 8.11 6.15
N ILE A 107 -5.87 7.86 5.79
CA ILE A 107 -5.29 6.50 5.76
C ILE A 107 -5.40 5.85 7.14
N GLN A 108 -4.97 6.55 8.18
CA GLN A 108 -5.00 6.04 9.55
C GLN A 108 -6.42 5.67 9.99
N ASN A 109 -7.37 6.59 9.86
CA ASN A 109 -8.76 6.40 10.27
C ASN A 109 -9.41 5.21 9.55
N TYR A 110 -9.18 5.11 8.23
CA TYR A 110 -9.69 4.00 7.42
C TYR A 110 -9.15 2.67 7.91
N PHE A 111 -7.84 2.50 8.01
CA PHE A 111 -7.26 1.22 8.42
C PHE A 111 -7.46 0.91 9.91
N GLU A 112 -7.68 1.90 10.78
CA GLU A 112 -8.17 1.66 12.15
C GLU A 112 -9.59 1.08 12.15
N SER A 113 -10.46 1.51 11.24
CA SER A 113 -11.79 0.92 11.08
C SER A 113 -11.71 -0.51 10.53
N VAL A 114 -10.85 -0.74 9.54
CA VAL A 114 -10.58 -2.07 8.98
C VAL A 114 -10.02 -3.02 10.04
N LEU A 115 -9.08 -2.54 10.89
CA LEU A 115 -8.53 -3.31 11.99
C LEU A 115 -9.62 -3.78 12.98
N ARG A 116 -10.54 -2.87 13.33
CA ARG A 116 -11.65 -3.20 14.23
C ARG A 116 -12.63 -4.20 13.63
N GLU A 117 -12.89 -4.11 12.32
CA GLU A 117 -13.87 -4.96 11.63
C GLU A 117 -13.31 -6.34 11.30
N PHE A 118 -12.05 -6.45 10.88
CA PHE A 118 -11.47 -7.66 10.31
C PHE A 118 -10.34 -8.28 11.12
N ASP A 119 -9.88 -7.64 12.20
CA ASP A 119 -8.69 -8.08 12.92
C ASP A 119 -7.47 -8.31 12.00
N ILE A 120 -7.06 -7.26 11.27
CA ILE A 120 -5.97 -7.32 10.30
C ILE A 120 -4.57 -7.54 10.92
N THR A 121 -4.50 -7.84 12.20
CA THR A 121 -3.29 -8.36 12.85
C THR A 121 -3.11 -9.86 12.63
N SER A 122 -4.15 -10.53 12.13
CA SER A 122 -4.14 -11.96 11.78
C SER A 122 -4.25 -12.15 10.26
N ARG A 123 -3.61 -13.23 9.76
CA ARG A 123 -3.73 -13.61 8.35
C ARG A 123 -5.16 -13.87 7.92
N GLU A 124 -5.96 -14.47 8.81
CA GLU A 124 -7.38 -14.75 8.54
C GLU A 124 -8.17 -13.45 8.37
N GLY A 125 -7.96 -12.46 9.26
CA GLY A 125 -8.62 -11.17 9.18
C GLY A 125 -8.25 -10.41 7.90
N ILE A 126 -6.97 -10.42 7.52
CA ILE A 126 -6.52 -9.80 6.26
C ILE A 126 -7.17 -10.49 5.06
N ASN A 127 -7.25 -11.82 5.02
CA ASN A 127 -7.88 -12.55 3.92
C ASN A 127 -9.38 -12.21 3.80
N LYS A 128 -10.09 -12.06 4.91
CA LYS A 128 -11.51 -11.63 4.93
C LYS A 128 -11.64 -10.21 4.36
N TYR A 129 -10.75 -9.30 4.75
CA TYR A 129 -10.70 -7.94 4.22
C TYR A 129 -10.49 -7.94 2.70
N ILE A 130 -9.45 -8.63 2.20
CA ILE A 130 -9.16 -8.73 0.77
C ILE A 130 -10.35 -9.31 0.01
N TYR A 131 -10.95 -10.40 0.51
CA TYR A 131 -12.11 -11.01 -0.12
C TYR A 131 -13.26 -10.00 -0.27
N ARG A 132 -13.55 -9.19 0.75
CA ARG A 132 -14.56 -8.13 0.66
C ARG A 132 -14.21 -7.10 -0.40
N GLN A 133 -12.96 -6.63 -0.45
CA GLN A 133 -12.55 -5.65 -1.45
C GLN A 133 -12.67 -6.18 -2.89
N MET A 134 -12.40 -7.46 -3.09
CA MET A 134 -12.56 -8.08 -4.41
C MET A 134 -14.01 -8.26 -4.85
N GLN A 135 -14.96 -8.31 -3.92
CA GLN A 135 -16.40 -8.38 -4.21
C GLN A 135 -17.05 -7.00 -4.40
N SER A 136 -16.37 -5.94 -3.98
CA SER A 136 -16.85 -4.57 -4.16
C SER A 136 -16.63 -4.13 -5.61
N GLU A 137 -17.73 -3.83 -6.33
CA GLU A 137 -17.71 -3.22 -7.68
C GLU A 137 -17.68 -1.69 -7.59
#